data_bbbae9368ced0f9b7fe35e17a26b77d3
#
_entry.id   bbbae9368ced0f9b7fe35e17a26b77d3
#
_cell.length_a   1.000
_cell.length_b   1.000
_cell.length_c   1.000
_cell.angle_alpha   90.00
_cell.angle_beta   90.00
_cell.angle_gamma   90.00
#
_symmetry.space_group_name_H-M   'P 1'
#
loop_
_entity.id
_entity.type
_entity.pdbx_description
1 polymer ?
#
loop_
_entity_poly.entity_id
_entity_poly.type
_entity_poly.pdbx_seq_one_letter_code
_entity_poly.pdbx_strand_id
1 'polypeptide(L)'
;MKALRPTVLILTTHTGGGHLNLAQSLKDRLGTHYEVAIMDPQPASADRWYAAVCRHFSKLLDWQFTCTDNEIAALWLHRVLTLFSRSRLCEIIEHVQPQLIITTHAFLSYATARANERLRKRVPLVFQLTDLGQLHMTWFTEKQADAYLAPTREIFAQALEQGIDKNRLHLTGRPVRRQFLEASAYGRSETLAALDFDPAVFTIFLQGGAKGSAGVDRTIESLLSSGVPMQIILAVGNNKSMAARYAGIERVHALPFTEMVAPYMEAADVIAGKAGASFISEAFMLEKPFLVTAFIPGQEAPNLQFIEHHNLGWVCLETTAQKELLTRVTSDPVMIAEKVDSIRAYKAWNMLANQDICSIIDRLLT
;
A
#
# COMPACT_ATOMS: atom_id res chain seq x y z
N MET A 1 32.09 21.97 7.72
CA MET A 1 31.17 21.13 8.51
C MET A 1 29.92 20.93 7.67
N LYS A 2 29.57 19.67 7.26
CA LYS A 2 28.25 19.42 6.69
C LYS A 2 27.23 19.72 7.79
N ALA A 3 26.27 20.62 7.51
CA ALA A 3 25.16 20.83 8.41
C ALA A 3 24.50 19.49 8.68
N LEU A 4 24.32 19.12 9.94
CA LEU A 4 23.59 17.91 10.34
C LEU A 4 22.18 18.03 9.78
N ARG A 5 21.77 17.07 8.94
CA ARG A 5 20.41 17.02 8.42
C ARG A 5 19.45 16.72 9.57
N PRO A 6 18.26 17.36 9.61
CA PRO A 6 17.26 16.99 10.60
C PRO A 6 16.86 15.50 10.47
N THR A 7 16.64 14.83 11.60
CA THR A 7 16.22 13.43 11.63
C THR A 7 14.70 13.32 11.66
N VAL A 8 14.14 12.59 10.69
CA VAL A 8 12.72 12.23 10.61
C VAL A 8 12.56 10.77 11.00
N LEU A 9 11.75 10.49 12.01
CA LEU A 9 11.41 9.14 12.45
C LEU A 9 10.08 8.73 11.80
N ILE A 10 10.09 7.65 11.01
CA ILE A 10 8.87 7.04 10.47
C ILE A 10 8.53 5.81 11.29
N LEU A 11 7.40 5.84 11.97
CA LEU A 11 6.84 4.72 12.72
C LEU A 11 5.86 3.94 11.85
N THR A 12 6.12 2.66 11.67
CA THR A 12 5.32 1.75 10.84
C THR A 12 5.14 0.41 11.52
N THR A 13 4.42 -0.52 10.91
CA THR A 13 4.32 -1.91 11.38
C THR A 13 4.62 -2.87 10.24
N HIS A 14 5.16 -4.04 10.58
CA HIS A 14 5.38 -5.13 9.63
C HIS A 14 4.10 -5.96 9.37
N THR A 15 2.96 -5.54 9.89
CA THR A 15 1.66 -6.18 9.64
C THR A 15 1.22 -5.94 8.20
N GLY A 16 1.61 -6.85 7.30
CA GLY A 16 1.40 -6.70 5.86
C GLY A 16 2.46 -5.78 5.21
N GLY A 17 2.80 -6.00 3.95
CA GLY A 17 3.84 -5.22 3.26
C GLY A 17 3.47 -3.76 2.94
N GLY A 18 2.17 -3.40 2.99
CA GLY A 18 1.67 -2.11 2.51
C GLY A 18 2.16 -0.90 3.30
N HIS A 19 2.14 -0.97 4.63
CA HIS A 19 2.59 0.11 5.50
C HIS A 19 4.11 0.31 5.43
N LEU A 20 4.87 -0.79 5.35
CA LEU A 20 6.32 -0.74 5.17
C LEU A 20 6.69 -0.14 3.81
N ASN A 21 6.00 -0.53 2.72
CA ASN A 21 6.20 0.06 1.40
C ASN A 21 5.92 1.57 1.40
N LEU A 22 4.89 2.01 2.11
CA LEU A 22 4.58 3.43 2.26
C LEU A 22 5.67 4.16 3.06
N ALA A 23 6.16 3.57 4.16
CA ALA A 23 7.27 4.13 4.93
C ALA A 23 8.55 4.24 4.08
N GLN A 24 8.85 3.23 3.25
CA GLN A 24 9.96 3.27 2.31
C GLN A 24 9.77 4.34 1.24
N SER A 25 8.55 4.51 0.72
CA SER A 25 8.22 5.56 -0.26
C SER A 25 8.46 6.96 0.30
N LEU A 26 8.10 7.18 1.56
CA LEU A 26 8.40 8.43 2.27
C LEU A 26 9.91 8.61 2.48
N LYS A 27 10.62 7.55 2.87
CA LYS A 27 12.08 7.58 3.00
C LYS A 27 12.76 7.92 1.67
N ASP A 28 12.33 7.32 0.57
CA ASP A 28 12.87 7.60 -0.76
C ASP A 28 12.70 9.08 -1.14
N ARG A 29 11.57 9.67 -0.77
CA ARG A 29 11.25 11.08 -1.04
C ARG A 29 12.00 12.04 -0.12
N LEU A 30 12.05 11.74 1.16
CA LEU A 30 12.60 12.64 2.19
C LEU A 30 14.13 12.52 2.33
N GLY A 31 14.72 11.38 1.95
CA GLY A 31 16.13 11.06 2.19
C GLY A 31 17.15 11.97 1.50
N THR A 32 16.71 12.81 0.55
CA THR A 32 17.56 13.84 -0.07
C THR A 32 17.80 15.04 0.86
N HIS A 33 16.81 15.36 1.72
CA HIS A 33 16.81 16.55 2.60
C HIS A 33 17.02 16.21 4.07
N TYR A 34 16.59 15.01 4.50
CA TYR A 34 16.55 14.57 5.89
C TYR A 34 17.32 13.26 6.11
N GLU A 35 17.72 13.02 7.34
CA GLU A 35 18.09 11.69 7.80
C GLU A 35 16.81 10.96 8.21
N VAL A 36 16.52 9.80 7.58
CA VAL A 36 15.24 9.09 7.78
C VAL A 36 15.46 7.74 8.43
N ALA A 37 14.95 7.59 9.66
CA ALA A 37 14.89 6.32 10.37
C ALA A 37 13.49 5.70 10.27
N ILE A 38 13.38 4.43 9.89
CA ILE A 38 12.12 3.66 9.90
C ILE A 38 12.19 2.66 11.05
N MET A 39 11.20 2.68 11.93
CA MET A 39 11.14 1.80 13.11
C MET A 39 9.76 1.18 13.27
N ASP A 40 9.74 -0.09 13.70
CA ASP A 40 8.54 -0.78 14.15
C ASP A 40 8.58 -0.92 15.67
N PRO A 41 7.66 -0.28 16.41
CA PRO A 41 7.60 -0.41 17.86
C PRO A 41 6.95 -1.71 18.34
N GLN A 42 6.38 -2.52 17.44
CA GLN A 42 5.73 -3.77 17.81
C GLN A 42 6.75 -4.90 17.99
N PRO A 43 6.53 -5.83 18.94
CA PRO A 43 7.36 -7.00 19.03
C PRO A 43 7.11 -7.96 17.87
N ALA A 44 8.14 -8.67 17.40
CA ALA A 44 8.03 -9.64 16.29
C ALA A 44 6.98 -10.76 16.52
N SER A 45 6.55 -10.99 17.76
CA SER A 45 5.45 -11.88 18.11
C SER A 45 4.09 -11.37 17.65
N ALA A 46 3.89 -10.04 17.63
CA ALA A 46 2.63 -9.43 17.17
C ALA A 46 2.38 -9.71 15.69
N ASP A 47 3.42 -9.63 14.86
CA ASP A 47 3.33 -9.93 13.43
C ASP A 47 2.92 -11.38 13.15
N ARG A 48 3.49 -12.32 13.91
CA ARG A 48 3.17 -13.75 13.79
C ARG A 48 1.74 -14.02 14.21
N TRP A 49 1.29 -13.41 15.31
CA TRP A 49 -0.07 -13.53 15.79
C TRP A 49 -1.07 -12.94 14.77
N TYR A 50 -0.83 -11.72 14.30
CA TYR A 50 -1.66 -11.08 13.28
C TYR A 50 -1.74 -11.92 11.99
N ALA A 51 -0.61 -12.48 11.53
CA ALA A 51 -0.60 -13.34 10.36
C ALA A 51 -1.42 -14.63 10.56
N ALA A 52 -1.39 -15.23 11.76
CA ALA A 52 -2.18 -16.40 12.08
C ALA A 52 -3.68 -16.06 12.12
N VAL A 53 -4.05 -14.93 12.72
CA VAL A 53 -5.45 -14.47 12.78
C VAL A 53 -5.98 -14.15 11.38
N CYS A 54 -5.23 -13.44 10.53
CA CYS A 54 -5.63 -13.17 9.15
C CYS A 54 -5.85 -14.47 8.34
N ARG A 55 -5.05 -15.51 8.60
CA ARG A 55 -5.14 -16.79 7.87
C ARG A 55 -6.32 -17.63 8.30
N HIS A 56 -6.60 -17.70 9.59
CA HIS A 56 -7.55 -18.67 10.15
C HIS A 56 -8.87 -18.06 10.61
N PHE A 57 -8.92 -16.75 10.84
CA PHE A 57 -10.07 -16.06 11.45
C PHE A 57 -10.46 -14.79 10.69
N SER A 58 -10.42 -14.81 9.35
CA SER A 58 -10.74 -13.63 8.51
C SER A 58 -12.11 -13.04 8.79
N LYS A 59 -13.14 -13.88 9.03
CA LYS A 59 -14.49 -13.44 9.39
C LYS A 59 -14.55 -12.71 10.76
N LEU A 60 -13.70 -13.16 11.71
CA LEU A 60 -13.61 -12.51 13.03
C LEU A 60 -12.95 -11.13 12.91
N LEU A 61 -11.95 -10.99 12.03
CA LEU A 61 -11.33 -9.70 11.75
C LEU A 61 -12.30 -8.74 11.09
N ASP A 62 -13.09 -9.20 10.14
CA ASP A 62 -14.12 -8.41 9.48
C ASP A 62 -15.17 -7.91 10.49
N TRP A 63 -15.67 -8.82 11.34
CA TRP A 63 -16.57 -8.49 12.42
C TRP A 63 -15.96 -7.48 13.41
N GLN A 64 -14.72 -7.71 13.85
CA GLN A 64 -14.00 -6.79 14.74
C GLN A 64 -13.83 -5.42 14.07
N PHE A 65 -13.44 -5.38 12.80
CA PHE A 65 -13.27 -4.14 12.03
C PHE A 65 -14.59 -3.35 12.01
N THR A 66 -15.68 -4.00 11.65
CA THR A 66 -17.02 -3.38 11.61
C THR A 66 -17.47 -2.89 13.00
N CYS A 67 -17.28 -3.70 14.04
CA CYS A 67 -17.68 -3.33 15.41
C CYS A 67 -16.85 -2.18 15.99
N THR A 68 -15.61 -2.01 15.53
CA THR A 68 -14.73 -0.93 16.01
C THR A 68 -14.72 0.30 15.11
N ASP A 69 -15.47 0.29 13.99
CA ASP A 69 -15.60 1.42 13.08
C ASP A 69 -16.62 2.47 13.57
N ASN A 70 -16.43 2.87 14.82
CA ASN A 70 -17.12 3.99 15.42
C ASN A 70 -16.21 4.67 16.45
N GLU A 71 -16.45 5.95 16.74
CA GLU A 71 -15.55 6.78 17.55
C GLU A 71 -15.30 6.20 18.95
N ILE A 72 -16.33 5.70 19.62
CA ILE A 72 -16.22 5.19 20.99
C ILE A 72 -15.39 3.91 21.03
N ALA A 73 -15.73 2.93 20.19
CA ALA A 73 -15.02 1.64 20.16
C ALA A 73 -13.59 1.78 19.65
N ALA A 74 -13.36 2.62 18.63
CA ALA A 74 -12.03 2.93 18.12
C ALA A 74 -11.14 3.58 19.22
N LEU A 75 -11.69 4.52 19.98
CA LEU A 75 -10.97 5.16 21.07
C LEU A 75 -10.64 4.17 22.21
N TRP A 76 -11.58 3.30 22.58
CA TRP A 76 -11.32 2.23 23.54
C TRP A 76 -10.23 1.27 23.08
N LEU A 77 -10.29 0.82 21.85
CA LEU A 77 -9.27 -0.01 21.23
C LEU A 77 -7.89 0.66 21.32
N HIS A 78 -7.80 1.93 20.95
CA HIS A 78 -6.55 2.71 21.02
C HIS A 78 -6.02 2.86 22.44
N ARG A 79 -6.88 3.13 23.41
CA ARG A 79 -6.46 3.22 24.82
C ARG A 79 -5.84 1.91 25.29
N VAL A 80 -6.46 0.77 24.98
CA VAL A 80 -5.95 -0.54 25.36
C VAL A 80 -4.60 -0.82 24.66
N LEU A 81 -4.51 -0.64 23.34
CA LEU A 81 -3.27 -0.87 22.58
C LEU A 81 -2.13 0.04 23.05
N THR A 82 -2.43 1.28 23.43
CA THR A 82 -1.45 2.24 23.92
C THR A 82 -0.79 1.78 25.23
N LEU A 83 -1.50 1.05 26.10
CA LEU A 83 -0.91 0.51 27.33
C LEU A 83 0.28 -0.42 27.06
N PHE A 84 0.24 -1.14 25.95
CA PHE A 84 1.29 -2.10 25.58
C PHE A 84 2.41 -1.48 24.73
N SER A 85 2.13 -0.42 23.97
CA SER A 85 3.09 0.13 23.00
C SER A 85 3.80 1.40 23.48
N ARG A 86 3.23 2.13 24.44
CA ARG A 86 3.70 3.46 24.82
C ARG A 86 5.14 3.49 25.35
N SER A 87 5.53 2.59 26.25
CA SER A 87 6.89 2.57 26.81
C SER A 87 7.92 2.39 25.70
N ARG A 88 7.64 1.46 24.79
CA ARG A 88 8.52 1.19 23.65
C ARG A 88 8.62 2.38 22.70
N LEU A 89 7.51 3.09 22.48
CA LEU A 89 7.51 4.31 21.68
C LEU A 89 8.35 5.41 22.33
N CYS A 90 8.23 5.63 23.64
CA CYS A 90 9.09 6.58 24.38
C CYS A 90 10.57 6.23 24.22
N GLU A 91 10.96 4.96 24.44
CA GLU A 91 12.35 4.49 24.28
C GLU A 91 12.88 4.76 22.85
N ILE A 92 12.08 4.46 21.82
CA ILE A 92 12.47 4.69 20.42
C ILE A 92 12.67 6.19 20.17
N ILE A 93 11.73 7.04 20.59
CA ILE A 93 11.81 8.47 20.34
C ILE A 93 13.00 9.08 21.12
N GLU A 94 13.23 8.67 22.36
CA GLU A 94 14.38 9.12 23.15
C GLU A 94 15.73 8.65 22.59
N HIS A 95 15.77 7.45 22.02
CA HIS A 95 16.97 6.90 21.39
C HIS A 95 17.31 7.60 20.05
N VAL A 96 16.31 7.79 19.19
CA VAL A 96 16.46 8.39 17.84
C VAL A 96 16.62 9.91 17.93
N GLN A 97 16.00 10.56 18.91
CA GLN A 97 15.95 12.02 19.08
C GLN A 97 15.51 12.76 17.81
N PRO A 98 14.38 12.36 17.20
CA PRO A 98 13.94 12.94 15.93
C PRO A 98 13.50 14.40 16.12
N GLN A 99 13.59 15.18 15.04
CA GLN A 99 13.00 16.50 14.94
C GLN A 99 11.56 16.48 14.44
N LEU A 100 11.13 15.37 13.81
CA LEU A 100 9.77 15.15 13.34
C LEU A 100 9.45 13.65 13.33
N ILE A 101 8.20 13.31 13.66
CA ILE A 101 7.70 11.93 13.65
C ILE A 101 6.60 11.81 12.60
N ILE A 102 6.66 10.76 11.76
CA ILE A 102 5.58 10.39 10.83
C ILE A 102 5.06 9.02 11.23
N THR A 103 3.74 8.83 11.30
CA THR A 103 3.13 7.51 11.46
C THR A 103 2.43 7.09 10.18
N THR A 104 2.58 5.81 9.81
CA THR A 104 1.93 5.21 8.62
C THR A 104 0.93 4.13 9.00
N HIS A 105 0.54 4.04 10.27
CA HIS A 105 -0.39 3.01 10.76
C HIS A 105 -1.34 3.56 11.82
N ALA A 106 -2.64 3.31 11.68
CA ALA A 106 -3.68 3.84 12.56
C ALA A 106 -3.44 3.52 14.04
N PHE A 107 -3.07 2.28 14.37
CA PHE A 107 -2.85 1.88 15.76
C PHE A 107 -1.62 2.52 16.41
N LEU A 108 -0.69 3.06 15.62
CA LEU A 108 0.46 3.79 16.14
C LEU A 108 0.16 5.28 16.32
N SER A 109 -0.78 5.86 15.57
CA SER A 109 -1.04 7.29 15.56
C SER A 109 -1.42 7.81 16.95
N TYR A 110 -2.45 7.24 17.57
CA TYR A 110 -2.89 7.61 18.92
C TYR A 110 -1.82 7.33 19.98
N ALA A 111 -1.19 6.14 19.95
CA ALA A 111 -0.16 5.76 20.90
C ALA A 111 1.06 6.67 20.83
N THR A 112 1.47 7.07 19.63
CA THR A 112 2.60 7.99 19.39
C THR A 112 2.29 9.38 19.94
N ALA A 113 1.07 9.90 19.71
CA ALA A 113 0.63 11.17 20.28
C ALA A 113 0.74 11.14 21.82
N ARG A 114 0.24 10.06 22.47
CA ARG A 114 0.30 9.91 23.93
C ARG A 114 1.73 9.70 24.45
N ALA A 115 2.62 9.07 23.68
CA ALA A 115 4.04 8.96 24.03
C ALA A 115 4.73 10.33 23.92
N ASN A 116 4.48 11.05 22.83
CA ASN A 116 5.07 12.35 22.52
C ASN A 116 4.72 13.43 23.57
N GLU A 117 3.50 13.41 24.14
CA GLU A 117 3.08 14.31 25.21
C GLU A 117 3.88 14.16 26.53
N ARG A 118 4.54 13.01 26.71
CA ARG A 118 5.35 12.74 27.92
C ARG A 118 6.82 13.13 27.79
N LEU A 119 7.24 13.44 26.56
CA LEU A 119 8.61 13.88 26.33
C LEU A 119 8.83 15.28 26.90
N ARG A 120 10.07 15.56 27.33
CA ARG A 120 10.47 16.89 27.81
C ARG A 120 10.24 17.99 26.77
N LYS A 121 10.38 17.65 25.50
CA LYS A 121 10.11 18.51 24.35
C LYS A 121 9.24 17.74 23.38
N ARG A 122 8.04 18.28 23.09
CA ARG A 122 7.15 17.72 22.07
C ARG A 122 7.79 17.81 20.69
N VAL A 123 7.71 16.73 19.94
CA VAL A 123 8.20 16.64 18.54
C VAL A 123 7.01 16.80 17.59
N PRO A 124 7.10 17.57 16.50
CA PRO A 124 6.04 17.64 15.50
C PRO A 124 5.64 16.26 15.01
N LEU A 125 4.33 16.01 14.92
CA LEU A 125 3.74 14.71 14.59
C LEU A 125 2.89 14.78 13.34
N VAL A 126 3.16 13.93 12.36
CA VAL A 126 2.49 13.84 11.07
C VAL A 126 1.83 12.47 10.92
N PHE A 127 0.57 12.44 10.50
CA PHE A 127 -0.13 11.21 10.15
C PHE A 127 -0.22 11.07 8.63
N GLN A 128 0.45 10.06 8.10
CA GLN A 128 0.27 9.65 6.71
C GLN A 128 -0.89 8.66 6.62
N LEU A 129 -2.03 9.13 6.16
CA LEU A 129 -3.21 8.31 5.91
C LEU A 129 -2.93 7.34 4.74
N THR A 130 -3.47 6.10 4.78
CA THR A 130 -2.84 5.01 4.01
C THR A 130 -3.65 4.40 2.89
N ASP A 131 -4.98 4.30 3.00
CA ASP A 131 -5.81 3.66 1.97
C ASP A 131 -6.24 4.63 0.86
N LEU A 132 -7.07 4.20 -0.09
CA LEU A 132 -7.47 5.01 -1.24
C LEU A 132 -8.93 5.47 -1.16
N GLY A 133 -9.81 4.62 -0.61
CA GLY A 133 -11.24 4.92 -0.49
C GLY A 133 -11.58 5.55 0.86
N GLN A 134 -12.12 4.76 1.77
CA GLN A 134 -12.44 5.19 3.13
C GLN A 134 -11.50 4.60 4.16
N LEU A 135 -11.32 5.31 5.26
CA LEU A 135 -10.51 4.89 6.39
C LEU A 135 -11.38 4.50 7.58
N HIS A 136 -10.89 3.52 8.34
CA HIS A 136 -11.47 3.13 9.61
C HIS A 136 -11.36 4.26 10.65
N MET A 137 -12.33 4.37 11.56
CA MET A 137 -12.40 5.40 12.60
C MET A 137 -11.16 5.51 13.48
N THR A 138 -10.35 4.47 13.60
CA THR A 138 -9.07 4.52 14.31
C THR A 138 -8.09 5.57 13.77
N TRP A 139 -8.20 5.99 12.53
CA TRP A 139 -7.39 7.07 11.98
C TRP A 139 -7.78 8.46 12.51
N PHE A 140 -8.99 8.61 13.03
CA PHE A 140 -9.58 9.90 13.42
C PHE A 140 -9.77 10.06 14.93
N THR A 141 -9.32 9.09 15.73
CA THR A 141 -9.40 9.17 17.20
C THR A 141 -8.41 10.17 17.81
N GLU A 142 -7.31 10.48 17.11
CA GLU A 142 -6.38 11.53 17.45
C GLU A 142 -6.52 12.70 16.47
N LYS A 143 -6.90 13.87 16.97
CA LYS A 143 -7.20 15.06 16.14
C LYS A 143 -6.20 16.20 16.35
N GLN A 144 -5.10 15.96 17.12
CA GLN A 144 -4.14 16.99 17.52
C GLN A 144 -2.74 16.82 16.88
N ALA A 145 -2.60 15.97 15.85
CA ALA A 145 -1.37 15.92 15.09
C ALA A 145 -1.11 17.27 14.38
N ASP A 146 0.14 17.57 14.10
CA ASP A 146 0.55 18.84 13.49
C ASP A 146 0.21 18.88 11.99
N ALA A 147 0.20 17.70 11.32
CA ALA A 147 -0.31 17.55 9.96
C ALA A 147 -0.89 16.16 9.70
N TYR A 148 -1.84 16.10 8.76
CA TYR A 148 -2.44 14.89 8.21
C TYR A 148 -2.24 14.92 6.70
N LEU A 149 -1.61 13.89 6.14
CA LEU A 149 -1.35 13.76 4.72
C LEU A 149 -2.38 12.82 4.10
N ALA A 150 -3.33 13.36 3.38
CA ALA A 150 -4.41 12.61 2.74
C ALA A 150 -3.99 12.15 1.33
N PRO A 151 -4.06 10.84 1.03
CA PRO A 151 -3.62 10.29 -0.26
C PRO A 151 -4.62 10.53 -1.39
N THR A 152 -5.91 10.79 -1.10
CA THR A 152 -6.98 10.93 -2.07
C THR A 152 -7.95 12.02 -1.64
N ARG A 153 -8.80 12.47 -2.56
CA ARG A 153 -9.85 13.47 -2.28
C ARG A 153 -10.94 12.90 -1.37
N GLU A 154 -11.23 11.62 -1.51
CA GLU A 154 -12.20 10.89 -0.68
C GLU A 154 -11.77 10.90 0.78
N ILE A 155 -10.51 10.55 1.04
CA ILE A 155 -9.95 10.54 2.40
C ILE A 155 -9.82 11.95 2.95
N PHE A 156 -9.47 12.93 2.11
CA PHE A 156 -9.44 14.33 2.52
C PHE A 156 -10.84 14.80 2.97
N ALA A 157 -11.87 14.50 2.18
CA ALA A 157 -13.26 14.84 2.53
C ALA A 157 -13.70 14.13 3.83
N GLN A 158 -13.46 12.82 3.94
CA GLN A 158 -13.75 12.06 5.13
C GLN A 158 -13.05 12.63 6.37
N ALA A 159 -11.77 13.00 6.27
CA ALA A 159 -11.04 13.58 7.39
C ALA A 159 -11.65 14.90 7.88
N LEU A 160 -12.13 15.75 6.97
CA LEU A 160 -12.87 16.97 7.34
C LEU A 160 -14.19 16.64 8.04
N GLU A 161 -14.95 15.69 7.53
CA GLU A 161 -16.21 15.22 8.14
C GLU A 161 -15.98 14.65 9.54
N GLN A 162 -14.84 13.99 9.75
CA GLN A 162 -14.44 13.46 11.07
C GLN A 162 -13.84 14.53 12.00
N GLY A 163 -13.82 15.79 11.59
CA GLY A 163 -13.43 16.93 12.41
C GLY A 163 -11.93 17.16 12.51
N ILE A 164 -11.13 16.70 11.54
CA ILE A 164 -9.74 17.12 11.40
C ILE A 164 -9.70 18.58 10.94
N ASP A 165 -8.88 19.39 11.60
CA ASP A 165 -8.69 20.80 11.24
C ASP A 165 -8.16 20.96 9.81
N LYS A 166 -8.88 21.72 8.99
CA LYS A 166 -8.53 21.99 7.59
C LYS A 166 -7.11 22.56 7.42
N ASN A 167 -6.65 23.36 8.39
CA ASN A 167 -5.31 23.96 8.34
C ASN A 167 -4.18 22.95 8.56
N ARG A 168 -4.48 21.79 9.12
CA ARG A 168 -3.55 20.69 9.36
C ARG A 168 -3.71 19.54 8.37
N LEU A 169 -4.74 19.58 7.53
CA LEU A 169 -5.05 18.53 6.57
C LEU A 169 -4.55 18.93 5.18
N HIS A 170 -3.74 18.06 4.57
CA HIS A 170 -3.10 18.31 3.28
C HIS A 170 -3.43 17.17 2.31
N LEU A 171 -3.92 17.52 1.13
CA LEU A 171 -4.14 16.58 0.03
C LEU A 171 -2.83 16.39 -0.72
N THR A 172 -2.08 15.34 -0.38
CA THR A 172 -0.71 15.14 -0.87
C THR A 172 -0.55 14.04 -1.91
N GLY A 173 -1.65 13.36 -2.27
CA GLY A 173 -1.50 12.14 -3.04
C GLY A 173 -0.83 11.02 -2.22
N ARG A 174 -0.69 9.85 -2.82
CA ARG A 174 -0.04 8.70 -2.19
C ARG A 174 1.39 8.54 -2.71
N PRO A 175 2.43 8.65 -1.87
CA PRO A 175 3.79 8.40 -2.30
C PRO A 175 4.00 6.90 -2.62
N VAL A 176 4.82 6.63 -3.61
CA VAL A 176 5.26 5.28 -4.01
C VAL A 176 6.78 5.20 -4.00
N ARG A 177 7.32 3.98 -3.92
CA ARG A 177 8.77 3.74 -3.93
C ARG A 177 9.39 4.25 -5.23
N ARG A 178 10.61 4.75 -5.15
CA ARG A 178 11.35 5.38 -6.25
C ARG A 178 11.38 4.52 -7.51
N GLN A 179 11.56 3.20 -7.39
CA GLN A 179 11.63 2.29 -8.53
C GLN A 179 10.39 2.37 -9.46
N PHE A 180 9.22 2.74 -8.95
CA PHE A 180 8.00 2.89 -9.76
C PHE A 180 7.88 4.24 -10.45
N LEU A 181 8.72 5.20 -10.09
CA LEU A 181 8.83 6.50 -10.75
C LEU A 181 9.89 6.50 -11.84
N GLU A 182 10.86 5.61 -11.74
CA GLU A 182 12.02 5.47 -12.64
C GLU A 182 11.88 4.25 -13.58
N ALA A 183 10.75 3.55 -13.55
CA ALA A 183 10.57 2.25 -14.20
C ALA A 183 10.68 2.28 -15.73
N SER A 184 10.40 3.43 -16.37
CA SER A 184 10.59 3.61 -17.83
C SER A 184 12.02 3.35 -18.33
N ALA A 185 12.99 3.16 -17.41
CA ALA A 185 14.35 2.73 -17.74
C ALA A 185 14.47 1.24 -18.10
N TYR A 186 13.41 0.45 -17.85
CA TYR A 186 13.41 -0.99 -18.09
C TYR A 186 12.68 -1.35 -19.38
N GLY A 187 13.30 -2.15 -20.23
CA GLY A 187 12.69 -2.61 -21.48
C GLY A 187 11.72 -3.78 -21.25
N ARG A 188 10.44 -3.65 -21.68
CA ARG A 188 9.48 -4.77 -21.62
C ARG A 188 10.03 -6.03 -22.26
N SER A 189 10.55 -5.90 -23.51
CA SER A 189 11.04 -7.05 -24.28
C SER A 189 12.22 -7.73 -23.58
N GLU A 190 13.16 -6.97 -23.04
CA GLU A 190 14.31 -7.52 -22.33
C GLU A 190 13.90 -8.25 -21.06
N THR A 191 12.98 -7.65 -20.28
CA THR A 191 12.49 -8.26 -19.05
C THR A 191 11.74 -9.56 -19.33
N LEU A 192 10.85 -9.59 -20.34
CA LEU A 192 10.10 -10.80 -20.68
C LEU A 192 11.00 -11.89 -21.29
N ALA A 193 11.96 -11.52 -22.16
CA ALA A 193 12.92 -12.47 -22.68
C ALA A 193 13.80 -13.12 -21.60
N ALA A 194 14.17 -12.34 -20.56
CA ALA A 194 14.92 -12.88 -19.40
C ALA A 194 14.09 -13.88 -18.55
N LEU A 195 12.78 -13.93 -18.73
CA LEU A 195 11.86 -14.87 -18.10
C LEU A 195 11.45 -16.03 -19.06
N ASP A 196 12.10 -16.14 -20.21
CA ASP A 196 11.71 -17.05 -21.31
C ASP A 196 10.28 -16.83 -21.82
N PHE A 197 9.80 -15.57 -21.80
CA PHE A 197 8.47 -15.14 -22.23
C PHE A 197 8.53 -14.41 -23.59
N ASP A 198 7.49 -14.59 -24.39
CA ASP A 198 7.34 -13.88 -25.65
C ASP A 198 6.79 -12.45 -25.40
N PRO A 199 7.51 -11.38 -25.79
CA PRO A 199 7.04 -10.00 -25.63
C PRO A 199 5.74 -9.66 -26.37
N ALA A 200 5.35 -10.43 -27.37
CA ALA A 200 4.12 -10.24 -28.14
C ALA A 200 2.87 -10.84 -27.46
N VAL A 201 3.07 -11.71 -26.46
CA VAL A 201 1.98 -12.39 -25.76
C VAL A 201 1.49 -11.54 -24.59
N PHE A 202 0.16 -11.48 -24.39
CA PHE A 202 -0.48 -10.77 -23.28
C PHE A 202 0.05 -11.28 -21.93
N THR A 203 0.52 -10.39 -21.11
CA THR A 203 1.22 -10.73 -19.87
C THR A 203 0.52 -10.13 -18.66
N ILE A 204 0.26 -10.97 -17.64
CA ILE A 204 -0.31 -10.55 -16.36
C ILE A 204 0.76 -10.67 -15.27
N PHE A 205 0.95 -9.61 -14.48
CA PHE A 205 1.67 -9.71 -13.22
C PHE A 205 0.67 -9.99 -12.10
N LEU A 206 0.83 -11.12 -11.41
CA LEU A 206 -0.09 -11.56 -10.35
C LEU A 206 0.62 -11.63 -9.00
N GLN A 207 0.03 -10.99 -7.97
CA GLN A 207 0.52 -11.05 -6.59
C GLN A 207 -0.60 -11.30 -5.60
N GLY A 208 -0.44 -12.31 -4.74
CA GLY A 208 -1.37 -12.68 -3.67
C GLY A 208 -1.17 -11.97 -2.33
N GLY A 209 -0.35 -10.90 -2.30
CA GLY A 209 0.08 -10.20 -1.07
C GLY A 209 1.33 -10.81 -0.44
N ALA A 210 1.96 -10.05 0.49
CA ALA A 210 3.28 -10.35 1.05
C ALA A 210 3.41 -11.75 1.73
N LYS A 211 2.30 -12.35 2.14
CA LYS A 211 2.26 -13.67 2.77
C LYS A 211 1.70 -14.78 1.85
N GLY A 212 1.55 -14.48 0.56
CA GLY A 212 1.18 -15.40 -0.53
C GLY A 212 -0.01 -16.28 -0.13
N SER A 213 -1.24 -15.77 -0.23
CA SER A 213 -2.34 -16.54 0.28
C SER A 213 -3.60 -16.52 -0.60
N ALA A 214 -4.67 -16.33 0.00
CA ALA A 214 -6.02 -16.62 -0.32
C ALA A 214 -6.39 -16.26 -1.77
N GLY A 215 -6.76 -17.28 -2.52
CA GLY A 215 -7.35 -17.11 -3.83
C GLY A 215 -6.39 -17.09 -5.02
N VAL A 216 -5.06 -16.98 -4.81
CA VAL A 216 -4.09 -16.95 -5.91
C VAL A 216 -4.16 -18.22 -6.76
N ASP A 217 -4.22 -19.39 -6.14
CA ASP A 217 -4.32 -20.67 -6.86
C ASP A 217 -5.59 -20.68 -7.74
N ARG A 218 -6.74 -20.30 -7.20
CA ARG A 218 -8.00 -20.20 -7.96
C ARG A 218 -7.92 -19.19 -9.09
N THR A 219 -7.28 -18.03 -8.86
CA THR A 219 -7.06 -17.03 -9.88
C THR A 219 -6.18 -17.60 -11.00
N ILE A 220 -5.04 -18.21 -10.70
CA ILE A 220 -4.15 -18.82 -11.71
C ILE A 220 -4.90 -19.90 -12.52
N GLU A 221 -5.61 -20.80 -11.86
CA GLU A 221 -6.41 -21.83 -12.52
C GLU A 221 -7.47 -21.22 -13.44
N SER A 222 -8.14 -20.15 -12.99
CA SER A 222 -9.09 -19.40 -13.78
C SER A 222 -8.43 -18.79 -15.02
N LEU A 223 -7.30 -18.13 -14.85
CA LEU A 223 -6.54 -17.48 -15.93
C LEU A 223 -6.07 -18.51 -16.96
N LEU A 224 -5.42 -19.59 -16.52
CA LEU A 224 -4.89 -20.63 -17.40
C LEU A 224 -5.98 -21.42 -18.14
N SER A 225 -7.16 -21.59 -17.52
CA SER A 225 -8.30 -22.29 -18.12
C SER A 225 -9.23 -21.38 -18.95
N SER A 226 -8.88 -20.10 -19.11
CA SER A 226 -9.67 -19.16 -19.92
C SER A 226 -9.65 -19.45 -21.43
N GLY A 227 -8.66 -20.24 -21.90
CA GLY A 227 -8.43 -20.48 -23.32
C GLY A 227 -7.73 -19.31 -24.05
N VAL A 228 -7.48 -18.20 -23.36
CA VAL A 228 -6.79 -17.03 -23.92
C VAL A 228 -5.28 -17.26 -23.90
N PRO A 229 -4.56 -17.01 -25.01
CA PRO A 229 -3.09 -16.99 -25.00
C PRO A 229 -2.57 -15.88 -24.09
N MET A 230 -1.92 -16.27 -22.96
CA MET A 230 -1.35 -15.33 -22.00
C MET A 230 -0.18 -15.93 -21.25
N GLN A 231 0.60 -15.05 -20.63
CA GLN A 231 1.70 -15.35 -19.73
C GLN A 231 1.47 -14.74 -18.37
N ILE A 232 1.95 -15.39 -17.31
CA ILE A 232 1.76 -14.93 -15.93
C ILE A 232 3.11 -14.81 -15.23
N ILE A 233 3.48 -13.61 -14.80
CA ILE A 233 4.56 -13.38 -13.86
C ILE A 233 3.94 -13.48 -12.47
N LEU A 234 4.17 -14.58 -11.78
CA LEU A 234 3.60 -14.85 -10.46
C LEU A 234 4.58 -14.46 -9.36
N ALA A 235 4.33 -13.37 -8.65
CA ALA A 235 5.15 -12.96 -7.51
C ALA A 235 4.87 -13.87 -6.29
N VAL A 236 5.71 -14.86 -6.09
CA VAL A 236 5.61 -15.84 -4.98
C VAL A 236 6.35 -15.39 -3.72
N GLY A 237 7.24 -14.40 -3.85
CA GLY A 237 8.06 -13.91 -2.74
C GLY A 237 8.84 -15.05 -2.07
N ASN A 238 8.70 -15.17 -0.74
CA ASN A 238 9.39 -16.22 0.05
C ASN A 238 8.59 -17.53 0.15
N ASN A 239 7.49 -17.68 -0.58
CA ASN A 239 6.65 -18.88 -0.54
C ASN A 239 7.21 -19.99 -1.44
N LYS A 240 8.15 -20.80 -0.90
CA LYS A 240 8.80 -21.91 -1.61
C LYS A 240 7.81 -22.98 -2.10
N SER A 241 6.73 -23.23 -1.38
CA SER A 241 5.72 -24.22 -1.78
C SER A 241 4.94 -23.77 -3.00
N MET A 242 4.61 -22.48 -3.08
CA MET A 242 3.97 -21.90 -4.26
C MET A 242 4.95 -21.88 -5.46
N ALA A 243 6.19 -21.50 -5.24
CA ALA A 243 7.22 -21.55 -6.29
C ALA A 243 7.35 -22.96 -6.88
N ALA A 244 7.44 -23.98 -6.04
CA ALA A 244 7.54 -25.37 -6.49
C ALA A 244 6.28 -25.87 -7.23
N ARG A 245 5.09 -25.42 -6.81
CA ARG A 245 3.82 -25.81 -7.44
C ARG A 245 3.69 -25.31 -8.88
N TYR A 246 4.19 -24.10 -9.15
CA TYR A 246 4.08 -23.46 -10.46
C TYR A 246 5.36 -23.58 -11.29
N ALA A 247 6.41 -24.21 -10.76
CA ALA A 247 7.63 -24.51 -11.52
C ALA A 247 7.32 -25.46 -12.68
N GLY A 248 7.80 -25.10 -13.88
CA GLY A 248 7.63 -25.94 -15.07
C GLY A 248 6.27 -25.79 -15.79
N ILE A 249 5.39 -24.90 -15.35
CA ILE A 249 4.21 -24.52 -16.11
C ILE A 249 4.65 -23.50 -17.17
N GLU A 250 4.64 -23.89 -18.45
CA GLU A 250 5.19 -23.13 -19.59
C GLU A 250 4.80 -21.65 -19.65
N ARG A 251 3.59 -21.32 -19.22
CA ARG A 251 3.05 -19.93 -19.24
C ARG A 251 3.10 -19.22 -17.91
N VAL A 252 3.80 -19.76 -16.92
CA VAL A 252 3.90 -19.18 -15.57
C VAL A 252 5.35 -19.09 -15.12
N HIS A 253 5.83 -17.89 -14.89
CA HIS A 253 7.12 -17.66 -14.24
C HIS A 253 6.90 -17.31 -12.76
N ALA A 254 7.34 -18.20 -11.88
CA ALA A 254 7.27 -18.00 -10.43
C ALA A 254 8.44 -17.09 -9.96
N LEU A 255 8.15 -15.78 -9.84
CA LEU A 255 9.12 -14.78 -9.43
C LEU A 255 9.36 -14.84 -7.91
N PRO A 256 10.59 -15.17 -7.46
CA PRO A 256 10.92 -15.16 -6.04
C PRO A 256 10.94 -13.73 -5.48
N PHE A 257 11.17 -13.61 -4.16
CA PHE A 257 11.30 -12.28 -3.55
C PHE A 257 12.42 -11.49 -4.23
N THR A 258 12.07 -10.28 -4.64
CA THR A 258 13.00 -9.29 -5.17
C THR A 258 12.66 -7.91 -4.60
N GLU A 259 13.69 -7.11 -4.32
CA GLU A 259 13.52 -5.71 -3.93
C GLU A 259 13.13 -4.84 -5.13
N MET A 260 13.57 -5.22 -6.34
CA MET A 260 13.31 -4.55 -7.60
C MET A 260 12.18 -5.26 -8.36
N VAL A 261 10.92 -4.99 -7.98
CA VAL A 261 9.74 -5.60 -8.59
C VAL A 261 9.18 -4.78 -9.75
N ALA A 262 9.49 -3.49 -9.82
CA ALA A 262 8.96 -2.57 -10.82
C ALA A 262 9.20 -3.03 -12.27
N PRO A 263 10.36 -3.55 -12.68
CA PRO A 263 10.59 -4.03 -14.05
C PRO A 263 9.59 -5.11 -14.47
N TYR A 264 9.30 -6.04 -13.58
CA TYR A 264 8.37 -7.15 -13.85
C TYR A 264 6.92 -6.67 -13.94
N MET A 265 6.53 -5.71 -13.09
CA MET A 265 5.21 -5.09 -13.17
C MET A 265 5.07 -4.23 -14.43
N GLU A 266 6.12 -3.49 -14.81
CA GLU A 266 6.12 -2.69 -16.04
C GLU A 266 6.04 -3.54 -17.30
N ALA A 267 6.65 -4.71 -17.30
CA ALA A 267 6.61 -5.64 -18.43
C ALA A 267 5.22 -6.27 -18.65
N ALA A 268 4.32 -6.25 -17.67
CA ALA A 268 2.97 -6.78 -17.80
C ALA A 268 2.01 -5.78 -18.50
N ASP A 269 0.92 -6.30 -19.07
CA ASP A 269 -0.17 -5.51 -19.63
C ASP A 269 -1.21 -5.14 -18.57
N VAL A 270 -1.44 -6.05 -17.62
CA VAL A 270 -2.37 -5.89 -16.50
C VAL A 270 -1.71 -6.38 -15.20
N ILE A 271 -1.92 -5.65 -14.13
CA ILE A 271 -1.53 -6.05 -12.79
C ILE A 271 -2.73 -6.65 -12.08
N ALA A 272 -2.60 -7.84 -11.53
CA ALA A 272 -3.70 -8.54 -10.87
C ALA A 272 -3.35 -8.92 -9.44
N GLY A 273 -4.34 -8.92 -8.55
CA GLY A 273 -4.15 -9.40 -7.20
C GLY A 273 -5.07 -8.79 -6.15
N LYS A 274 -4.58 -8.79 -4.90
CA LYS A 274 -5.29 -8.27 -3.75
C LYS A 274 -5.32 -6.74 -3.74
N ALA A 275 -6.47 -6.15 -3.36
CA ALA A 275 -6.74 -4.72 -3.39
C ALA A 275 -5.97 -3.90 -2.32
N GLY A 276 -4.69 -4.18 -2.11
CA GLY A 276 -3.84 -3.42 -1.19
C GLY A 276 -3.42 -2.07 -1.76
N ALA A 277 -3.65 -0.99 -1.03
CA ALA A 277 -3.44 0.38 -1.50
C ALA A 277 -2.03 0.65 -2.05
N SER A 278 -0.97 0.08 -1.45
CA SER A 278 0.40 0.24 -1.96
C SER A 278 0.58 -0.42 -3.33
N PHE A 279 0.11 -1.66 -3.49
CA PHE A 279 0.25 -2.41 -4.73
C PHE A 279 -0.56 -1.79 -5.87
N ILE A 280 -1.77 -1.32 -5.58
CA ILE A 280 -2.62 -0.58 -6.52
C ILE A 280 -1.92 0.70 -6.98
N SER A 281 -1.41 1.51 -6.03
CA SER A 281 -0.76 2.78 -6.35
C SER A 281 0.53 2.58 -7.15
N GLU A 282 1.29 1.53 -6.86
CA GLU A 282 2.50 1.15 -7.61
C GLU A 282 2.14 0.79 -9.07
N ALA A 283 1.05 0.04 -9.29
CA ALA A 283 0.55 -0.28 -10.64
C ALA A 283 0.18 1.00 -11.42
N PHE A 284 -0.51 1.95 -10.77
CA PHE A 284 -0.92 3.19 -11.43
C PHE A 284 0.27 4.10 -11.78
N MET A 285 1.33 4.10 -11.00
CA MET A 285 2.54 4.84 -11.36
C MET A 285 3.24 4.25 -12.60
N LEU A 286 3.07 2.97 -12.88
CA LEU A 286 3.51 2.29 -14.10
C LEU A 286 2.49 2.38 -15.26
N GLU A 287 1.40 3.11 -15.08
CA GLU A 287 0.30 3.22 -16.06
C GLU A 287 -0.37 1.88 -16.40
N LYS A 288 -0.39 0.94 -15.41
CA LYS A 288 -0.96 -0.39 -15.61
C LYS A 288 -2.35 -0.48 -14.97
N PRO A 289 -3.37 -0.95 -15.73
CA PRO A 289 -4.68 -1.26 -15.17
C PRO A 289 -4.59 -2.34 -14.10
N PHE A 290 -5.44 -2.21 -13.07
CA PHE A 290 -5.45 -3.14 -11.96
C PHE A 290 -6.68 -4.05 -12.00
N LEU A 291 -6.46 -5.37 -11.97
CA LEU A 291 -7.50 -6.37 -11.81
C LEU A 291 -7.55 -6.86 -10.37
N VAL A 292 -8.57 -6.43 -9.63
CA VAL A 292 -8.81 -6.92 -8.27
C VAL A 292 -9.37 -8.34 -8.33
N THR A 293 -8.65 -9.30 -7.77
CA THR A 293 -9.07 -10.71 -7.67
C THR A 293 -9.34 -11.16 -6.24
N ALA A 294 -8.90 -10.36 -5.25
CA ALA A 294 -9.12 -10.61 -3.83
C ALA A 294 -9.02 -9.30 -3.03
N PHE A 295 -9.51 -9.30 -1.81
CA PHE A 295 -9.37 -8.18 -0.87
C PHE A 295 -9.51 -8.68 0.57
N ILE A 296 -9.06 -7.88 1.54
CA ILE A 296 -9.34 -8.09 2.96
C ILE A 296 -10.68 -7.40 3.26
N PRO A 297 -11.72 -8.15 3.64
CA PRO A 297 -13.01 -7.58 4.02
C PRO A 297 -12.84 -6.47 5.09
N GLY A 298 -13.72 -5.48 5.05
CA GLY A 298 -13.64 -4.31 5.91
C GLY A 298 -12.51 -3.34 5.50
N GLN A 299 -11.27 -3.75 5.56
CA GLN A 299 -10.12 -2.86 5.36
C GLN A 299 -9.93 -2.41 3.90
N GLU A 300 -10.03 -3.34 2.95
CA GLU A 300 -9.70 -3.07 1.54
C GLU A 300 -10.93 -2.89 0.64
N ALA A 301 -12.14 -3.13 1.15
CA ALA A 301 -13.38 -2.95 0.39
C ALA A 301 -13.52 -1.52 -0.20
N PRO A 302 -13.17 -0.43 0.49
CA PRO A 302 -13.23 0.91 -0.10
C PRO A 302 -12.26 1.13 -1.27
N ASN A 303 -11.16 0.36 -1.35
CA ASN A 303 -10.23 0.45 -2.47
C ASN A 303 -10.82 -0.12 -3.77
N LEU A 304 -11.75 -1.10 -3.67
CA LEU A 304 -12.48 -1.63 -4.83
C LEU A 304 -13.33 -0.53 -5.46
N GLN A 305 -14.12 0.16 -4.63
CA GLN A 305 -14.98 1.26 -5.06
C GLN A 305 -14.15 2.39 -5.68
N PHE A 306 -12.97 2.70 -5.11
CA PHE A 306 -12.05 3.69 -5.65
C PHE A 306 -11.58 3.34 -7.07
N ILE A 307 -11.18 2.09 -7.32
CA ILE A 307 -10.76 1.61 -8.65
C ILE A 307 -11.89 1.73 -9.68
N GLU A 308 -13.10 1.33 -9.32
CA GLU A 308 -14.27 1.38 -10.22
C GLU A 308 -14.69 2.81 -10.48
N HIS A 309 -14.82 3.64 -9.44
CA HIS A 309 -15.27 5.03 -9.54
C HIS A 309 -14.34 5.88 -10.44
N HIS A 310 -13.03 5.68 -10.30
CA HIS A 310 -12.04 6.41 -11.08
C HIS A 310 -11.65 5.73 -12.41
N ASN A 311 -12.31 4.64 -12.78
CA ASN A 311 -12.05 3.89 -14.00
C ASN A 311 -10.59 3.40 -14.15
N LEU A 312 -9.96 2.95 -13.05
CA LEU A 312 -8.54 2.61 -13.01
C LEU A 312 -8.25 1.11 -13.20
N GLY A 313 -9.29 0.30 -13.36
CA GLY A 313 -9.16 -1.14 -13.47
C GLY A 313 -10.50 -1.86 -13.41
N TRP A 314 -10.48 -3.09 -12.96
CA TRP A 314 -11.65 -3.96 -12.86
C TRP A 314 -11.69 -4.68 -11.53
N VAL A 315 -12.90 -4.98 -11.04
CA VAL A 315 -13.13 -5.79 -9.85
C VAL A 315 -13.80 -7.10 -10.27
N CYS A 316 -13.05 -8.21 -10.26
CA CYS A 316 -13.54 -9.53 -10.64
C CYS A 316 -13.14 -10.55 -9.56
N LEU A 317 -13.99 -10.72 -8.57
CA LEU A 317 -13.74 -11.62 -7.45
C LEU A 317 -14.07 -13.09 -7.79
N GLU A 318 -14.99 -13.29 -8.72
CA GLU A 318 -15.41 -14.61 -9.17
C GLU A 318 -14.61 -15.07 -10.41
N THR A 319 -14.28 -16.36 -10.44
CA THR A 319 -13.46 -16.95 -11.50
C THR A 319 -14.10 -16.86 -12.89
N THR A 320 -15.42 -16.94 -12.97
CA THR A 320 -16.18 -16.77 -14.23
C THR A 320 -16.02 -15.35 -14.76
N ALA A 321 -16.17 -14.33 -13.90
CA ALA A 321 -16.00 -12.93 -14.28
C ALA A 321 -14.55 -12.63 -14.72
N GLN A 322 -13.55 -13.28 -14.09
CA GLN A 322 -12.15 -13.15 -14.50
C GLN A 322 -11.92 -13.68 -15.92
N LYS A 323 -12.48 -14.85 -16.26
CA LYS A 323 -12.37 -15.45 -17.61
C LYS A 323 -13.05 -14.59 -18.68
N GLU A 324 -14.27 -14.12 -18.42
CA GLU A 324 -15.02 -13.26 -19.31
C GLU A 324 -14.28 -11.93 -19.55
N LEU A 325 -13.76 -11.32 -18.50
CA LEU A 325 -12.97 -10.09 -18.60
C LEU A 325 -11.74 -10.32 -19.49
N LEU A 326 -10.99 -11.40 -19.26
CA LEU A 326 -9.77 -11.69 -20.03
C LEU A 326 -10.05 -11.87 -21.50
N THR A 327 -11.10 -12.63 -21.83
CA THR A 327 -11.53 -12.81 -23.23
C THR A 327 -11.83 -11.46 -23.88
N ARG A 328 -12.45 -10.54 -23.14
CA ARG A 328 -12.79 -9.22 -23.66
C ARG A 328 -11.56 -8.31 -23.81
N VAL A 329 -10.72 -8.20 -22.78
CA VAL A 329 -9.56 -7.29 -22.82
C VAL A 329 -8.47 -7.72 -23.81
N THR A 330 -8.38 -9.02 -24.12
CA THR A 330 -7.44 -9.53 -25.14
C THR A 330 -7.99 -9.41 -26.55
N SER A 331 -9.31 -9.39 -26.74
CA SER A 331 -9.95 -9.18 -28.02
C SER A 331 -10.22 -7.71 -28.37
N ASP A 332 -10.29 -6.85 -27.35
CA ASP A 332 -10.59 -5.42 -27.50
C ASP A 332 -9.54 -4.55 -26.75
N PRO A 333 -8.48 -4.13 -27.47
CA PRO A 333 -7.43 -3.27 -26.87
C PRO A 333 -7.95 -1.91 -26.37
N VAL A 334 -9.12 -1.44 -26.85
CA VAL A 334 -9.71 -0.15 -26.42
C VAL A 334 -10.03 -0.19 -24.93
N MET A 335 -10.47 -1.35 -24.41
CA MET A 335 -10.78 -1.50 -22.99
C MET A 335 -9.57 -1.23 -22.07
N ILE A 336 -8.36 -1.61 -22.50
CA ILE A 336 -7.13 -1.31 -21.76
C ILE A 336 -6.78 0.18 -21.93
N ALA A 337 -6.87 0.71 -23.16
CA ALA A 337 -6.52 2.09 -23.45
C ALA A 337 -7.35 3.08 -22.61
N GLU A 338 -8.66 2.87 -22.48
CA GLU A 338 -9.54 3.70 -21.65
C GLU A 338 -9.11 3.72 -20.17
N LYS A 339 -8.67 2.57 -19.62
CA LYS A 339 -8.14 2.51 -18.26
C LYS A 339 -6.81 3.26 -18.15
N VAL A 340 -5.92 3.07 -19.10
CA VAL A 340 -4.61 3.72 -19.15
C VAL A 340 -4.76 5.24 -19.19
N ASP A 341 -5.71 5.78 -19.96
CA ASP A 341 -5.95 7.22 -20.02
C ASP A 341 -6.42 7.78 -18.67
N SER A 342 -7.33 7.08 -17.98
CA SER A 342 -7.77 7.44 -16.62
C SER A 342 -6.61 7.35 -15.63
N ILE A 343 -5.77 6.33 -15.74
CA ILE A 343 -4.60 6.13 -14.87
C ILE A 343 -3.56 7.23 -15.10
N ARG A 344 -3.32 7.65 -16.35
CA ARG A 344 -2.42 8.76 -16.67
C ARG A 344 -2.86 10.06 -16.01
N ALA A 345 -4.16 10.35 -16.06
CA ALA A 345 -4.72 11.53 -15.39
C ALA A 345 -4.52 11.45 -13.87
N TYR A 346 -4.81 10.29 -13.27
CA TYR A 346 -4.57 10.02 -11.84
C TYR A 346 -3.09 10.17 -11.48
N LYS A 347 -2.19 9.55 -12.25
CA LYS A 347 -0.73 9.60 -12.05
C LYS A 347 -0.23 11.05 -12.08
N ALA A 348 -0.62 11.82 -13.09
CA ALA A 348 -0.22 13.22 -13.22
C ALA A 348 -0.65 14.04 -12.01
N TRP A 349 -1.89 13.90 -11.55
CA TRP A 349 -2.39 14.53 -10.34
C TRP A 349 -1.61 14.07 -9.09
N ASN A 350 -1.44 12.76 -8.92
CA ASN A 350 -0.76 12.19 -7.74
C ASN A 350 0.70 12.65 -7.64
N MET A 351 1.41 12.69 -8.77
CA MET A 351 2.79 13.16 -8.82
C MET A 351 2.92 14.64 -8.44
N LEU A 352 1.99 15.48 -8.93
CA LEU A 352 1.94 16.91 -8.59
C LEU A 352 1.66 17.09 -7.09
N ALA A 353 0.62 16.44 -6.56
CA ALA A 353 0.25 16.54 -5.15
C ALA A 353 1.36 16.05 -4.21
N ASN A 354 2.12 15.06 -4.62
CA ASN A 354 3.25 14.55 -3.84
C ASN A 354 4.41 15.55 -3.66
N GLN A 355 4.51 16.59 -4.51
CA GLN A 355 5.57 17.61 -4.39
C GLN A 355 5.43 18.42 -3.10
N ASP A 356 4.23 18.55 -2.56
CA ASP A 356 3.95 19.33 -1.36
C ASP A 356 4.46 18.69 -0.06
N ILE A 357 4.74 17.37 -0.06
CA ILE A 357 5.13 16.65 1.16
C ILE A 357 6.38 17.27 1.82
N CYS A 358 7.42 17.54 1.05
CA CYS A 358 8.66 18.13 1.59
C CYS A 358 8.41 19.53 2.17
N SER A 359 7.66 20.37 1.46
CA SER A 359 7.36 21.74 1.92
C SER A 359 6.49 21.77 3.19
N ILE A 360 5.60 20.77 3.37
CA ILE A 360 4.81 20.62 4.59
C ILE A 360 5.74 20.28 5.76
N ILE A 361 6.66 19.35 5.55
CA ILE A 361 7.62 18.93 6.59
C ILE A 361 8.58 20.06 6.93
N ASP A 362 9.09 20.81 5.94
CA ASP A 362 9.96 21.98 6.17
C ASP A 362 9.29 23.01 7.09
N ARG A 363 8.00 23.32 6.85
CA ARG A 363 7.23 24.25 7.70
C ARG A 363 7.04 23.78 9.14
N LEU A 364 7.04 22.48 9.39
CA LEU A 364 6.90 21.95 10.74
C LEU A 364 8.24 21.89 11.50
N LEU A 365 9.37 22.01 10.78
CA LEU A 365 10.71 21.97 11.34
C LEU A 365 11.27 23.39 11.60
N THR A 366 10.65 24.41 11.03
CA THR A 366 10.97 25.84 11.28
C THR A 366 10.22 26.37 12.48
#